data_15b92d9f174cd710678457fc3d23fc3d
#
_entry.id   15b92d9f174cd710678457fc3d23fc3d
#
_cell.length_a   1.000
_cell.length_b   1.000
_cell.length_c   1.000
_cell.angle_alpha   90.00
_cell.angle_beta   90.00
_cell.angle_gamma   90.00
#
_symmetry.space_group_name_H-M   'P 1'
#
loop_
_entity.id
_entity.type
_entity.pdbx_description
1 polymer ?
#
loop_
_entity_poly.entity_id
_entity_poly.type
_entity_poly.pdbx_seq_one_letter_code
_entity_poly.pdbx_strand_id
1 'polypeptide(L)'
;MVQVARMVKLTLAAALTTAAVAACTGPGDAAGSGTAGPTTVPPTSARDSARPLSQAGAESVTPDPRVGALFLGDTTTHTCSGSVLASTTGDLILTAAHCLLDGVDAAFVPGFGEGGGDAWHVEAVYLDPRWIADQDPRADYAIVRVAGGKGAGLLAEAEGGLTLGSAPAPGSSVTVTGYQMGEGGGALACRGTATSSQGFPSLACGGLTDGFSGAPWVSGSTVTGLVGGLDGGGCDDDVSYSPVFDDRIARLLVRAEAGGPGDAAPEALASDC
;
A
#
# COMPACT_ATOMS: atom_id res chain seq x y z
N MET A 1 14.85 -9.02 49.78
CA MET A 1 13.55 -9.29 50.44
C MET A 1 12.54 -9.48 49.32
N VAL A 2 12.30 -10.72 49.05
CA VAL A 2 11.08 -11.50 48.97
C VAL A 2 10.04 -11.01 47.93
N GLN A 3 10.04 -11.79 46.91
CA GLN A 3 9.07 -12.02 45.83
C GLN A 3 7.67 -12.31 46.37
N VAL A 4 6.64 -11.86 45.64
CA VAL A 4 5.35 -12.55 45.60
C VAL A 4 4.84 -12.59 44.16
N ALA A 5 4.94 -13.76 43.56
CA ALA A 5 4.28 -14.12 42.32
C ALA A 5 2.77 -14.36 42.56
N ARG A 6 1.87 -13.77 41.79
CA ARG A 6 0.48 -14.17 41.74
C ARG A 6 0.18 -14.80 40.36
N MET A 7 0.04 -16.12 40.37
CA MET A 7 -0.57 -16.89 39.29
C MET A 7 -2.08 -16.65 39.29
N VAL A 8 -2.61 -16.21 38.14
CA VAL A 8 -4.04 -16.22 37.85
C VAL A 8 -4.30 -17.41 36.92
N LYS A 9 -5.02 -18.40 37.40
CA LYS A 9 -5.52 -19.53 36.62
C LYS A 9 -6.78 -19.09 35.86
N LEU A 10 -6.75 -19.14 34.53
CA LEU A 10 -7.92 -18.96 33.68
C LEU A 10 -8.50 -20.34 33.37
N THR A 11 -9.72 -20.58 33.79
CA THR A 11 -10.50 -21.78 33.47
C THR A 11 -11.26 -21.58 32.16
N LEU A 12 -11.02 -22.44 31.20
CA LEU A 12 -11.71 -22.50 29.91
C LEU A 12 -13.06 -23.25 30.11
N ALA A 13 -14.15 -22.60 29.77
CA ALA A 13 -15.46 -23.24 29.65
C ALA A 13 -15.80 -23.39 28.15
N ALA A 14 -15.89 -24.62 27.69
CA ALA A 14 -16.33 -24.96 26.35
C ALA A 14 -17.86 -25.10 26.32
N ALA A 15 -18.53 -24.32 25.47
CA ALA A 15 -19.94 -24.48 25.16
C ALA A 15 -20.10 -25.10 23.76
N LEU A 16 -20.61 -26.33 23.70
CA LEU A 16 -21.05 -26.97 22.46
C LEU A 16 -22.46 -26.48 22.11
N THR A 17 -22.66 -25.92 20.93
CA THR A 17 -23.97 -25.71 20.34
C THR A 17 -24.15 -26.64 19.11
N THR A 18 -25.08 -27.53 19.20
CA THR A 18 -25.53 -28.42 18.10
C THR A 18 -26.55 -27.67 17.24
N ALA A 19 -26.28 -27.53 15.95
CA ALA A 19 -27.25 -27.01 14.97
C ALA A 19 -27.96 -28.21 14.27
N ALA A 20 -29.29 -28.17 14.33
CA ALA A 20 -30.14 -29.14 13.66
C ALA A 20 -30.38 -28.74 12.19
N VAL A 21 -30.20 -29.70 11.30
CA VAL A 21 -30.50 -29.58 9.87
C VAL A 21 -31.97 -29.99 9.66
N ALA A 22 -32.79 -29.09 9.11
CA ALA A 22 -34.13 -29.40 8.64
C ALA A 22 -34.13 -29.59 7.12
N ALA A 23 -34.41 -30.82 6.67
CA ALA A 23 -34.63 -31.11 5.27
C ALA A 23 -36.14 -30.96 4.97
N CYS A 24 -36.49 -30.18 3.95
CA CYS A 24 -37.83 -30.12 3.38
C CYS A 24 -37.83 -30.85 2.04
N THR A 25 -38.44 -32.02 2.01
CA THR A 25 -38.86 -32.75 0.80
C THR A 25 -40.34 -32.41 0.54
N GLY A 26 -40.65 -31.98 -0.67
CA GLY A 26 -42.03 -31.89 -1.15
C GLY A 26 -42.16 -32.53 -2.53
N PRO A 27 -43.15 -33.41 -2.75
CA PRO A 27 -43.45 -34.01 -4.05
C PRO A 27 -44.60 -33.32 -4.77
N GLY A 28 -44.69 -33.48 -6.09
CA GLY A 28 -45.90 -33.13 -6.81
C GLY A 28 -45.78 -33.09 -8.31
N ASP A 29 -45.99 -34.22 -8.96
CA ASP A 29 -46.27 -34.34 -10.39
C ASP A 29 -47.59 -33.70 -10.78
N ALA A 30 -47.64 -33.08 -11.95
CA ALA A 30 -48.85 -33.05 -12.78
C ALA A 30 -48.48 -32.75 -14.24
N ALA A 31 -48.71 -33.73 -15.10
CA ALA A 31 -48.67 -33.64 -16.54
C ALA A 31 -49.85 -32.82 -17.07
N GLY A 32 -49.58 -31.86 -17.98
CA GLY A 32 -50.56 -31.11 -18.75
C GLY A 32 -50.11 -30.99 -20.18
N SER A 33 -50.71 -31.82 -21.07
CA SER A 33 -50.58 -31.75 -22.53
C SER A 33 -51.29 -30.50 -23.04
N GLY A 34 -50.59 -29.62 -23.74
CA GLY A 34 -51.13 -28.44 -24.43
C GLY A 34 -50.45 -28.25 -25.79
N THR A 35 -51.25 -28.31 -26.81
CA THR A 35 -50.99 -28.20 -28.26
C THR A 35 -50.20 -26.97 -28.66
N ALA A 36 -49.22 -27.16 -29.55
CA ALA A 36 -48.37 -26.12 -30.10
C ALA A 36 -49.12 -25.26 -31.14
N GLY A 37 -49.06 -23.96 -30.98
CA GLY A 37 -49.30 -22.95 -32.02
C GLY A 37 -47.98 -22.19 -32.33
N PRO A 38 -47.70 -21.81 -33.57
CA PRO A 38 -46.45 -21.14 -33.91
C PRO A 38 -46.49 -19.70 -33.46
N THR A 39 -45.78 -19.39 -32.40
CA THR A 39 -45.55 -18.02 -31.96
C THR A 39 -44.26 -17.53 -32.58
N THR A 40 -44.40 -16.56 -33.49
CA THR A 40 -43.28 -15.76 -34.02
C THR A 40 -42.61 -15.00 -32.88
N VAL A 41 -41.38 -15.39 -32.54
CA VAL A 41 -40.52 -14.70 -31.61
C VAL A 41 -39.95 -13.46 -32.30
N PRO A 42 -40.15 -12.22 -31.77
CA PRO A 42 -39.45 -11.06 -32.29
C PRO A 42 -37.94 -11.21 -32.02
N PRO A 43 -37.05 -10.65 -32.87
CA PRO A 43 -35.61 -10.73 -32.67
C PRO A 43 -35.26 -10.08 -31.31
N THR A 44 -34.75 -10.88 -30.41
CA THR A 44 -34.13 -10.39 -29.17
C THR A 44 -32.96 -9.51 -29.57
N SER A 45 -33.12 -8.20 -29.37
CA SER A 45 -31.98 -7.29 -29.38
C SER A 45 -30.87 -7.88 -28.48
N ALA A 46 -29.79 -8.27 -29.10
CA ALA A 46 -28.56 -8.56 -28.37
C ALA A 46 -28.27 -7.29 -27.53
N ARG A 47 -28.52 -7.41 -26.23
CA ARG A 47 -27.91 -6.50 -25.27
C ARG A 47 -26.43 -6.70 -25.50
N ASP A 48 -25.78 -5.68 -26.05
CA ASP A 48 -24.35 -5.52 -26.02
C ASP A 48 -23.99 -5.59 -24.52
N SER A 49 -23.61 -6.78 -24.08
CA SER A 49 -22.99 -6.95 -22.77
C SER A 49 -21.67 -6.21 -22.89
N ALA A 50 -21.67 -4.96 -22.39
CA ALA A 50 -20.44 -4.21 -22.26
C ALA A 50 -19.45 -5.14 -21.54
N ARG A 51 -18.46 -5.60 -22.29
CA ARG A 51 -17.35 -6.39 -21.78
C ARG A 51 -16.75 -5.56 -20.66
N PRO A 52 -16.65 -6.09 -19.42
CA PRO A 52 -15.97 -5.37 -18.34
C PRO A 52 -14.63 -4.91 -18.88
N LEU A 53 -14.32 -3.62 -18.75
CA LEU A 53 -12.98 -3.12 -19.01
C LEU A 53 -12.06 -4.00 -18.18
N SER A 54 -11.11 -4.67 -18.83
CA SER A 54 -10.13 -5.51 -18.15
C SER A 54 -9.46 -4.61 -17.12
N GLN A 55 -9.72 -4.89 -15.85
CA GLN A 55 -9.09 -4.17 -14.75
C GLN A 55 -7.60 -4.40 -14.85
N ALA A 56 -6.80 -3.34 -14.71
CA ALA A 56 -5.35 -3.48 -14.68
C ALA A 56 -4.96 -4.29 -13.42
N GLY A 57 -3.98 -5.13 -13.55
CA GLY A 57 -3.43 -5.90 -12.44
C GLY A 57 -1.92 -5.67 -12.31
N ALA A 58 -1.40 -5.91 -11.12
CA ALA A 58 0.03 -5.87 -10.88
C ALA A 58 0.73 -7.04 -11.59
N GLU A 59 1.80 -6.73 -12.31
CA GLU A 59 2.60 -7.69 -13.07
C GLU A 59 4.07 -7.59 -12.65
N SER A 60 4.81 -8.70 -12.74
CA SER A 60 6.24 -8.72 -12.45
C SER A 60 7.02 -7.84 -13.43
N VAL A 61 7.89 -7.00 -12.87
CA VAL A 61 8.76 -6.10 -13.64
C VAL A 61 10.20 -6.20 -13.18
N THR A 62 11.11 -5.70 -14.02
CA THR A 62 12.49 -5.45 -13.57
C THR A 62 12.46 -4.39 -12.47
N PRO A 63 13.13 -4.59 -11.32
CA PRO A 63 13.22 -3.60 -10.28
C PRO A 63 13.71 -2.24 -10.79
N ASP A 64 13.01 -1.17 -10.42
CA ASP A 64 13.49 0.19 -10.61
C ASP A 64 14.42 0.53 -9.44
N PRO A 65 15.68 0.92 -9.66
CA PRO A 65 16.62 1.21 -8.58
C PRO A 65 16.15 2.34 -7.65
N ARG A 66 15.23 3.19 -8.12
CA ARG A 66 14.63 4.27 -7.32
C ARG A 66 13.50 3.81 -6.41
N VAL A 67 13.04 2.56 -6.53
CA VAL A 67 11.97 1.98 -5.71
C VAL A 67 12.52 0.80 -4.93
N GLY A 68 12.22 0.69 -3.66
CA GLY A 68 12.79 -0.36 -2.81
C GLY A 68 11.79 -0.91 -1.80
N ALA A 69 12.21 -2.00 -1.18
CA ALA A 69 11.52 -2.65 -0.07
C ALA A 69 11.94 -2.02 1.26
N LEU A 70 11.00 -1.89 2.20
CA LEU A 70 11.23 -1.40 3.56
C LEU A 70 11.06 -2.54 4.55
N PHE A 71 12.06 -2.70 5.40
CA PHE A 71 12.13 -3.70 6.46
C PHE A 71 11.99 -3.01 7.81
N LEU A 72 11.19 -3.58 8.71
CA LEU A 72 11.03 -3.09 10.08
C LEU A 72 11.67 -4.05 11.07
N GLY A 73 12.46 -3.52 11.97
CA GLY A 73 13.21 -4.32 12.93
C GLY A 73 14.29 -5.17 12.25
N ASP A 74 14.81 -6.11 13.00
CA ASP A 74 15.85 -7.07 12.54
C ASP A 74 15.17 -8.31 11.92
N THR A 75 14.47 -8.12 10.78
CA THR A 75 13.72 -9.17 10.10
C THR A 75 14.18 -9.38 8.66
N THR A 76 13.89 -10.56 8.10
CA THR A 76 14.06 -10.88 6.68
C THR A 76 12.81 -10.59 5.85
N THR A 77 11.72 -10.22 6.51
CA THR A 77 10.44 -9.90 5.88
C THR A 77 10.33 -8.40 5.65
N HIS A 78 10.19 -7.99 4.41
CA HIS A 78 9.81 -6.61 4.10
C HIS A 78 8.29 -6.44 4.24
N THR A 79 7.88 -5.30 4.77
CA THR A 79 6.47 -5.03 5.11
C THR A 79 5.89 -3.85 4.34
N CYS A 80 6.75 -3.05 3.73
CA CYS A 80 6.37 -1.85 2.98
C CYS A 80 7.31 -1.64 1.79
N SER A 81 6.97 -0.66 0.99
CA SER A 81 7.74 -0.14 -0.13
C SER A 81 8.10 1.34 0.10
N GLY A 82 9.03 1.84 -0.68
CA GLY A 82 9.39 3.25 -0.66
C GLY A 82 10.10 3.66 -1.94
N SER A 83 10.43 4.95 -2.04
CA SER A 83 11.15 5.47 -3.20
C SER A 83 12.19 6.53 -2.83
N VAL A 84 13.28 6.55 -3.58
CA VAL A 84 14.33 7.56 -3.45
C VAL A 84 13.82 8.90 -3.98
N LEU A 85 13.97 9.96 -3.20
CA LEU A 85 13.64 11.32 -3.62
C LEU A 85 14.85 12.03 -4.23
N ALA A 86 14.62 12.73 -5.31
CA ALA A 86 15.54 13.75 -5.79
C ALA A 86 15.53 14.92 -4.78
N SER A 87 16.58 15.04 -3.99
CA SER A 87 16.72 16.04 -2.94
C SER A 87 18.11 16.68 -2.97
N THR A 88 18.25 17.84 -2.37
CA THR A 88 19.54 18.53 -2.27
C THR A 88 20.56 17.80 -1.41
N THR A 89 20.09 16.94 -0.52
CA THR A 89 20.94 16.14 0.39
C THR A 89 21.26 14.76 -0.16
N GLY A 90 20.44 14.22 -1.10
CA GLY A 90 20.66 12.94 -1.76
C GLY A 90 20.47 11.68 -0.90
N ASP A 91 19.95 11.83 0.30
CA ASP A 91 19.80 10.79 1.32
C ASP A 91 18.36 10.60 1.80
N LEU A 92 17.38 11.08 1.03
CA LEU A 92 15.98 11.05 1.40
C LEU A 92 15.18 10.01 0.59
N ILE A 93 14.30 9.30 1.30
CA ILE A 93 13.28 8.44 0.70
C ILE A 93 11.88 8.90 1.10
N LEU A 94 10.89 8.50 0.31
CA LEU A 94 9.47 8.66 0.56
C LEU A 94 8.84 7.29 0.80
N THR A 95 8.01 7.18 1.84
CA THR A 95 7.18 6.00 2.14
C THR A 95 5.87 6.42 2.79
N ALA A 96 4.96 5.49 3.09
CA ALA A 96 3.79 5.78 3.90
C ALA A 96 4.19 5.99 5.37
N ALA A 97 3.48 6.86 6.07
CA ALA A 97 3.78 7.13 7.47
C ALA A 97 3.44 5.94 8.37
N HIS A 98 2.39 5.19 8.04
CA HIS A 98 2.02 3.97 8.77
C HIS A 98 3.05 2.84 8.65
N CYS A 99 4.02 2.94 7.73
CA CYS A 99 5.13 2.01 7.63
C CYS A 99 6.21 2.19 8.71
N LEU A 100 6.09 3.19 9.58
CA LEU A 100 7.12 3.56 10.55
C LEU A 100 6.53 3.61 11.95
N LEU A 101 7.21 2.95 12.89
CA LEU A 101 6.81 2.88 14.30
C LEU A 101 7.93 3.45 15.17
N ASP A 102 7.55 4.14 16.25
CA ASP A 102 8.53 4.69 17.20
C ASP A 102 9.33 3.59 17.88
N GLY A 103 10.64 3.81 17.98
CA GLY A 103 11.57 2.86 18.61
C GLY A 103 11.81 1.56 17.81
N VAL A 104 11.30 1.44 16.59
CA VAL A 104 11.56 0.30 15.70
C VAL A 104 12.54 0.73 14.61
N ASP A 105 13.70 0.09 14.56
CA ASP A 105 14.67 0.31 13.49
C ASP A 105 14.06 -0.06 12.13
N ALA A 106 14.44 0.67 11.09
CA ALA A 106 14.00 0.39 9.73
C ALA A 106 15.16 0.47 8.73
N ALA A 107 15.07 -0.32 7.68
CA ALA A 107 16.05 -0.34 6.60
C ALA A 107 15.34 -0.33 5.24
N PHE A 108 15.85 0.47 4.32
CA PHE A 108 15.41 0.55 2.94
C PHE A 108 16.41 -0.14 2.01
N VAL A 109 15.92 -0.99 1.11
CA VAL A 109 16.74 -1.68 0.10
C VAL A 109 16.24 -1.29 -1.28
N PRO A 110 16.92 -0.35 -1.98
CA PRO A 110 16.55 0.07 -3.32
C PRO A 110 16.74 -1.06 -4.32
N GLY A 111 15.89 -1.10 -5.36
CA GLY A 111 15.97 -2.11 -6.41
C GLY A 111 15.91 -3.55 -5.89
N PHE A 112 15.21 -3.78 -4.77
CA PHE A 112 15.16 -5.08 -4.11
C PHE A 112 14.75 -6.20 -5.07
N GLY A 113 15.43 -7.36 -4.99
CA GLY A 113 15.20 -8.51 -5.85
C GLY A 113 16.00 -9.73 -5.42
N GLU A 114 16.04 -10.78 -6.24
CA GLU A 114 16.68 -12.08 -5.94
C GLU A 114 18.16 -11.99 -5.51
N GLY A 115 18.87 -10.93 -5.90
CA GLY A 115 20.26 -10.69 -5.51
C GLY A 115 20.43 -9.97 -4.18
N GLY A 116 19.35 -9.60 -3.52
CA GLY A 116 19.38 -8.64 -2.41
C GLY A 116 19.80 -7.25 -2.91
N GLY A 117 20.12 -6.36 -1.99
CA GLY A 117 20.59 -5.00 -2.26
C GLY A 117 21.33 -4.45 -1.06
N ASP A 118 21.95 -3.28 -1.22
CA ASP A 118 22.57 -2.60 -0.08
C ASP A 118 21.50 -1.97 0.80
N ALA A 119 21.49 -2.30 2.08
CA ALA A 119 20.55 -1.76 3.04
C ALA A 119 20.98 -0.34 3.46
N TRP A 120 20.00 0.56 3.48
CA TRP A 120 20.13 1.92 3.95
C TRP A 120 19.28 2.07 5.21
N HIS A 121 19.92 2.37 6.34
CA HIS A 121 19.26 2.44 7.64
C HIS A 121 18.61 3.80 7.87
N VAL A 122 17.44 3.80 8.47
CA VAL A 122 16.72 5.02 8.83
C VAL A 122 17.44 5.74 9.96
N GLU A 123 17.75 7.04 9.76
CA GLU A 123 18.36 7.91 10.76
C GLU A 123 17.39 8.93 11.34
N ALA A 124 16.46 9.42 10.50
CA ALA A 124 15.46 10.39 10.93
C ALA A 124 14.18 10.25 10.09
N VAL A 125 13.04 10.37 10.75
CA VAL A 125 11.70 10.33 10.14
C VAL A 125 11.09 11.71 10.24
N TYR A 126 10.56 12.23 9.13
CA TYR A 126 9.87 13.51 9.08
C TYR A 126 8.41 13.26 8.70
N LEU A 127 7.50 13.69 9.57
CA LEU A 127 6.06 13.44 9.48
C LEU A 127 5.26 14.75 9.39
N ASP A 128 4.10 14.69 8.77
CA ASP A 128 3.12 15.77 8.86
C ASP A 128 2.54 15.80 10.29
N PRO A 129 2.38 16.98 10.90
CA PRO A 129 1.79 17.10 12.23
C PRO A 129 0.40 16.46 12.38
N ARG A 130 -0.39 16.36 11.31
CA ARG A 130 -1.69 15.69 11.32
C ARG A 130 -1.56 14.18 11.53
N TRP A 131 -0.52 13.56 10.98
CA TRP A 131 -0.23 12.16 11.24
C TRP A 131 0.16 11.92 12.69
N ILE A 132 1.04 12.76 13.23
CA ILE A 132 1.50 12.66 14.61
C ILE A 132 0.34 12.84 15.60
N ALA A 133 -0.58 13.78 15.33
CA ALA A 133 -1.67 14.11 16.23
C ALA A 133 -2.81 13.09 16.20
N ASP A 134 -3.26 12.69 15.01
CA ASP A 134 -4.53 12.01 14.83
C ASP A 134 -4.45 10.83 13.84
N GLN A 135 -3.27 10.53 13.28
CA GLN A 135 -3.08 9.59 12.17
C GLN A 135 -4.05 9.88 11.00
N ASP A 136 -4.18 11.19 10.64
CA ASP A 136 -5.05 11.61 9.54
C ASP A 136 -4.61 10.93 8.22
N PRO A 137 -5.47 10.12 7.58
CA PRO A 137 -5.13 9.43 6.33
C PRO A 137 -4.65 10.36 5.21
N ARG A 138 -5.04 11.64 5.24
CA ARG A 138 -4.54 12.65 4.27
C ARG A 138 -3.08 13.01 4.46
N ALA A 139 -2.49 12.61 5.58
CA ALA A 139 -1.12 12.86 5.97
C ALA A 139 -0.29 11.56 6.10
N ASP A 140 -0.81 10.44 5.60
CA ASP A 140 -0.13 9.14 5.64
C ASP A 140 1.03 9.08 4.64
N TYR A 141 2.02 9.95 4.84
CA TYR A 141 3.29 9.99 4.13
C TYR A 141 4.41 10.39 5.09
N ALA A 142 5.59 9.83 4.86
CA ALA A 142 6.81 10.15 5.58
C ALA A 142 7.94 10.45 4.59
N ILE A 143 8.76 11.45 4.90
CA ILE A 143 10.07 11.65 4.28
C ILE A 143 11.10 11.19 5.30
N VAL A 144 12.01 10.34 4.87
CA VAL A 144 12.91 9.62 5.78
C VAL A 144 14.34 9.84 5.32
N ARG A 145 15.21 10.23 6.25
CA ARG A 145 16.65 10.28 6.02
C ARG A 145 17.23 8.91 6.27
N VAL A 146 18.06 8.44 5.34
CA VAL A 146 18.73 7.15 5.44
C VAL A 146 20.24 7.30 5.28
N ALA A 147 20.98 6.38 5.91
CA ALA A 147 22.43 6.29 5.77
C ALA A 147 22.86 4.83 5.63
N GLY A 148 24.03 4.61 5.08
CA GLY A 148 24.59 3.28 4.90
C GLY A 148 24.87 2.96 3.44
N GLY A 149 24.54 1.73 3.03
CA GLY A 149 24.97 1.19 1.76
C GLY A 149 26.46 0.77 1.80
N LYS A 150 26.91 0.01 0.80
CA LYS A 150 28.32 -0.46 0.72
C LYS A 150 29.26 0.56 0.09
N GLY A 151 28.73 1.70 -0.39
CA GLY A 151 29.48 2.78 -1.02
C GLY A 151 29.65 4.00 -0.12
N ALA A 152 30.61 4.86 -0.43
CA ALA A 152 30.82 6.13 0.25
C ALA A 152 29.97 7.28 -0.36
N GLY A 153 28.96 6.97 -1.18
CA GLY A 153 28.13 7.92 -1.90
C GLY A 153 26.76 8.16 -1.25
N LEU A 154 26.03 9.09 -1.83
CA LEU A 154 24.64 9.36 -1.45
C LEU A 154 23.71 8.41 -2.21
N LEU A 155 22.59 8.05 -1.59
CA LEU A 155 21.59 7.13 -2.16
C LEU A 155 21.11 7.61 -3.54
N ALA A 156 20.75 8.87 -3.68
CA ALA A 156 20.27 9.42 -4.96
C ALA A 156 21.36 9.53 -6.04
N GLU A 157 22.65 9.54 -5.66
CA GLU A 157 23.76 9.48 -6.62
C GLU A 157 23.96 8.06 -7.16
N ALA A 158 23.73 7.05 -6.31
CA ALA A 158 23.84 5.64 -6.68
C ALA A 158 22.65 5.16 -7.51
N GLU A 159 21.42 5.50 -7.09
CA GLU A 159 20.18 4.90 -7.59
C GLU A 159 19.34 5.88 -8.44
N GLY A 160 19.69 7.15 -8.43
CA GLY A 160 18.82 8.22 -8.94
C GLY A 160 17.71 8.59 -7.96
N GLY A 161 16.88 9.56 -8.32
CA GLY A 161 15.77 9.99 -7.47
C GLY A 161 14.54 10.41 -8.26
N LEU A 162 13.36 10.28 -7.65
CA LEU A 162 12.09 10.77 -8.17
C LEU A 162 11.85 12.20 -7.69
N THR A 163 11.44 13.07 -8.58
CA THR A 163 11.04 14.43 -8.22
C THR A 163 9.71 14.41 -7.48
N LEU A 164 9.62 15.06 -6.32
CA LEU A 164 8.34 15.19 -5.62
C LEU A 164 7.41 16.13 -6.40
N GLY A 165 6.20 15.65 -6.69
CA GLY A 165 5.14 16.41 -7.35
C GLY A 165 3.91 16.58 -6.47
N SER A 166 2.85 17.11 -7.08
CA SER A 166 1.53 17.23 -6.47
C SER A 166 0.66 16.02 -6.82
N ALA A 167 -0.46 15.85 -6.09
CA ALA A 167 -1.43 14.81 -6.37
C ALA A 167 -1.85 14.78 -7.86
N PRO A 168 -2.02 13.59 -8.46
CA PRO A 168 -2.32 13.46 -9.88
C PRO A 168 -3.72 14.00 -10.18
N ALA A 169 -3.86 14.75 -11.25
CA ALA A 169 -5.19 15.14 -11.73
C ALA A 169 -5.98 13.89 -12.15
N PRO A 170 -7.29 13.81 -11.90
CA PRO A 170 -8.12 12.75 -12.43
C PRO A 170 -7.96 12.63 -13.97
N GLY A 171 -7.78 11.42 -14.47
CA GLY A 171 -7.47 11.15 -15.88
C GLY A 171 -5.98 11.03 -16.18
N SER A 172 -5.08 11.36 -15.26
CA SER A 172 -3.64 11.19 -15.45
C SER A 172 -3.24 9.71 -15.40
N SER A 173 -2.29 9.33 -16.26
CA SER A 173 -1.68 8.00 -16.19
C SER A 173 -0.62 7.95 -15.13
N VAL A 174 -0.69 6.96 -14.25
CA VAL A 174 0.31 6.67 -13.22
C VAL A 174 0.76 5.23 -13.29
N THR A 175 1.99 4.98 -12.87
CA THR A 175 2.52 3.63 -12.65
C THR A 175 2.87 3.51 -11.17
N VAL A 176 2.35 2.47 -10.53
CA VAL A 176 2.73 2.09 -9.17
C VAL A 176 3.71 0.93 -9.26
N THR A 177 4.84 1.04 -8.60
CA THR A 177 5.82 -0.05 -8.49
C THR A 177 6.14 -0.27 -7.03
N GLY A 178 6.14 -1.52 -6.59
CA GLY A 178 6.38 -1.86 -5.19
C GLY A 178 6.63 -3.35 -5.01
N TYR A 179 6.57 -3.77 -3.75
CA TYR A 179 6.91 -5.13 -3.32
C TYR A 179 5.79 -5.68 -2.44
N GLN A 180 5.35 -6.90 -2.75
CA GLN A 180 4.37 -7.60 -1.93
C GLN A 180 5.07 -8.12 -0.65
N MET A 181 4.44 -7.94 0.52
CA MET A 181 4.99 -8.37 1.80
C MET A 181 5.50 -9.80 1.75
N GLY A 182 6.70 -10.04 2.27
CA GLY A 182 7.27 -11.38 2.31
C GLY A 182 8.78 -11.42 2.53
N GLU A 183 9.32 -12.62 2.45
CA GLU A 183 10.75 -12.90 2.41
C GLU A 183 11.17 -13.06 0.93
N GLY A 184 12.04 -12.20 0.44
CA GLY A 184 12.43 -12.22 -0.98
C GLY A 184 11.32 -11.65 -1.88
N GLY A 185 11.26 -12.16 -3.11
CA GLY A 185 10.32 -11.65 -4.13
C GLY A 185 10.94 -10.59 -5.04
N GLY A 186 10.19 -10.19 -6.04
CA GLY A 186 10.58 -9.17 -7.02
C GLY A 186 9.60 -8.02 -7.08
N ALA A 187 9.99 -6.98 -7.82
CA ALA A 187 9.14 -5.84 -8.04
C ALA A 187 7.90 -6.22 -8.86
N LEU A 188 6.76 -5.72 -8.45
CA LEU A 188 5.52 -5.74 -9.22
C LEU A 188 5.13 -4.31 -9.57
N ALA A 189 4.51 -4.14 -10.72
CA ALA A 189 4.01 -2.83 -11.13
C ALA A 189 2.61 -2.92 -11.73
N CYS A 190 1.84 -1.86 -11.53
CA CYS A 190 0.56 -1.65 -12.16
C CYS A 190 0.52 -0.27 -12.79
N ARG A 191 -0.04 -0.20 -13.99
CA ARG A 191 -0.30 1.06 -14.67
C ARG A 191 -1.79 1.29 -14.82
N GLY A 192 -2.24 2.46 -14.40
CA GLY A 192 -3.65 2.82 -14.51
C GLY A 192 -3.87 4.32 -14.66
N THR A 193 -5.13 4.69 -14.62
CA THR A 193 -5.57 6.08 -14.68
C THR A 193 -6.02 6.52 -13.31
N ALA A 194 -5.40 7.58 -12.79
CA ALA A 194 -5.79 8.16 -11.52
C ALA A 194 -7.23 8.70 -11.58
N THR A 195 -7.98 8.42 -10.54
CA THR A 195 -9.33 8.93 -10.29
C THR A 195 -9.40 9.58 -8.91
N SER A 196 -10.58 9.90 -8.44
CA SER A 196 -10.78 10.40 -7.07
C SER A 196 -11.96 9.73 -6.45
N SER A 197 -11.81 9.24 -5.23
CA SER A 197 -12.88 8.64 -4.43
C SER A 197 -12.77 9.14 -2.99
N GLN A 198 -13.87 9.52 -2.39
CA GLN A 198 -13.94 10.01 -0.99
C GLN A 198 -12.95 11.15 -0.67
N GLY A 199 -12.55 11.92 -1.68
CA GLY A 199 -11.58 13.02 -1.53
C GLY A 199 -10.11 12.60 -1.52
N PHE A 200 -9.81 11.35 -1.89
CA PHE A 200 -8.46 10.82 -2.09
C PHE A 200 -8.21 10.50 -3.56
N PRO A 201 -6.98 10.65 -4.06
CA PRO A 201 -6.59 10.02 -5.31
C PRO A 201 -6.79 8.51 -5.21
N SER A 202 -7.37 7.92 -6.25
CA SER A 202 -7.64 6.48 -6.30
C SER A 202 -7.22 5.88 -7.63
N LEU A 203 -6.86 4.60 -7.63
CA LEU A 203 -6.38 3.85 -8.78
C LEU A 203 -7.03 2.46 -8.78
N ALA A 204 -7.78 2.15 -9.83
CA ALA A 204 -8.28 0.80 -10.04
C ALA A 204 -7.15 -0.09 -10.55
N CYS A 205 -6.63 -0.94 -9.69
CA CYS A 205 -5.56 -1.89 -9.99
C CYS A 205 -5.61 -3.08 -9.04
N GLY A 206 -5.77 -4.29 -9.57
CA GLY A 206 -5.74 -5.50 -8.77
C GLY A 206 -4.32 -5.90 -8.36
N GLY A 207 -4.19 -6.47 -7.16
CA GLY A 207 -2.95 -7.06 -6.68
C GLY A 207 -1.96 -6.09 -6.02
N LEU A 208 -2.38 -4.86 -5.71
CA LEU A 208 -1.62 -3.95 -4.85
C LEU A 208 -1.97 -4.24 -3.37
N THR A 209 -1.54 -5.40 -2.90
CA THR A 209 -1.83 -5.94 -1.57
C THR A 209 -0.81 -5.50 -0.52
N ASP A 210 -0.82 -6.14 0.65
CA ASP A 210 0.14 -5.90 1.73
C ASP A 210 1.59 -5.83 1.22
N GLY A 211 2.35 -4.88 1.74
CA GLY A 211 3.73 -4.59 1.31
C GLY A 211 3.84 -3.48 0.26
N PHE A 212 2.77 -3.19 -0.49
CA PHE A 212 2.75 -2.04 -1.38
C PHE A 212 2.63 -0.69 -0.66
N SER A 213 2.28 -0.66 0.62
CA SER A 213 2.28 0.54 1.44
C SER A 213 3.56 1.36 1.21
N GLY A 214 3.42 2.63 0.87
CA GLY A 214 4.54 3.50 0.52
C GLY A 214 5.06 3.40 -0.92
N ALA A 215 4.58 2.45 -1.74
CA ALA A 215 4.94 2.33 -3.15
C ALA A 215 4.56 3.59 -3.94
N PRO A 216 5.49 4.21 -4.69
CA PRO A 216 5.24 5.49 -5.36
C PRO A 216 4.26 5.35 -6.53
N TRP A 217 3.39 6.36 -6.69
CA TRP A 217 2.62 6.59 -7.90
C TRP A 217 3.39 7.55 -8.81
N VAL A 218 3.92 7.06 -9.91
CA VAL A 218 4.87 7.78 -10.75
C VAL A 218 4.26 8.17 -12.09
N SER A 219 4.42 9.44 -12.47
CA SER A 219 4.17 9.98 -13.81
C SER A 219 5.49 10.48 -14.38
N GLY A 220 6.03 9.79 -15.38
CA GLY A 220 7.38 10.11 -15.90
C GLY A 220 8.47 9.85 -14.86
N SER A 221 9.12 10.91 -14.37
CA SER A 221 10.10 10.87 -13.28
C SER A 221 9.60 11.54 -12.00
N THR A 222 8.30 11.83 -11.92
CA THR A 222 7.70 12.57 -10.81
C THR A 222 6.82 11.63 -9.98
N VAL A 223 7.06 11.57 -8.66
CA VAL A 223 6.18 10.90 -7.71
C VAL A 223 5.04 11.84 -7.35
N THR A 224 3.81 11.42 -7.62
CA THR A 224 2.58 12.23 -7.47
C THR A 224 1.63 11.69 -6.42
N GLY A 225 1.99 10.59 -5.79
CA GLY A 225 1.26 9.90 -4.74
C GLY A 225 2.02 8.67 -4.28
N LEU A 226 1.44 7.93 -3.36
CA LEU A 226 1.95 6.64 -2.90
C LEU A 226 0.77 5.76 -2.47
N VAL A 227 0.99 4.46 -2.31
CA VAL A 227 0.01 3.56 -1.70
C VAL A 227 -0.06 3.86 -0.21
N GLY A 228 -1.20 4.34 0.25
CA GLY A 228 -1.43 4.77 1.63
C GLY A 228 -2.67 5.66 1.71
N GLY A 229 -2.90 6.27 2.86
CA GLY A 229 -4.03 7.18 3.07
C GLY A 229 -5.31 6.46 3.45
N LEU A 230 -6.38 6.64 2.69
CA LEU A 230 -7.67 6.04 3.02
C LEU A 230 -7.54 4.52 3.11
N ASP A 231 -7.99 3.96 4.23
CA ASP A 231 -7.93 2.52 4.51
C ASP A 231 -6.52 1.95 4.30
N GLY A 232 -5.48 2.64 4.79
CA GLY A 232 -4.07 2.23 4.67
C GLY A 232 -3.54 2.10 3.23
N GLY A 233 -4.29 2.58 2.24
CA GLY A 233 -4.00 2.42 0.81
C GLY A 233 -5.03 1.59 0.07
N GLY A 234 -6.03 1.03 0.77
CA GLY A 234 -7.16 0.27 0.27
C GLY A 234 -7.30 -1.11 0.92
N CYS A 235 -8.51 -1.41 1.42
CA CYS A 235 -8.86 -2.73 1.96
C CYS A 235 -9.37 -3.70 0.87
N ASP A 236 -9.66 -3.20 -0.31
CA ASP A 236 -10.07 -4.01 -1.46
C ASP A 236 -8.89 -4.20 -2.42
N ASP A 237 -8.59 -5.45 -2.78
CA ASP A 237 -7.48 -5.80 -3.68
C ASP A 237 -7.54 -5.11 -5.06
N ASP A 238 -8.67 -4.52 -5.41
CA ASP A 238 -8.95 -3.96 -6.72
C ASP A 238 -8.78 -2.43 -6.81
N VAL A 239 -8.68 -1.73 -5.68
CA VAL A 239 -8.56 -0.27 -5.63
C VAL A 239 -7.49 0.16 -4.63
N SER A 240 -6.55 0.96 -5.09
CA SER A 240 -5.55 1.59 -4.23
C SER A 240 -5.85 3.07 -4.06
N TYR A 241 -5.49 3.61 -2.90
CA TYR A 241 -5.58 5.03 -2.56
C TYR A 241 -4.22 5.64 -2.32
N SER A 242 -4.18 6.99 -2.39
CA SER A 242 -3.00 7.77 -2.02
C SER A 242 -3.41 8.91 -1.10
N PRO A 243 -2.60 9.26 -0.09
CA PRO A 243 -2.76 10.54 0.59
C PRO A 243 -2.66 11.69 -0.41
N VAL A 244 -3.22 12.84 -0.05
CA VAL A 244 -3.22 14.00 -0.95
C VAL A 244 -1.87 14.72 -0.88
N PHE A 245 -1.11 14.69 -1.97
CA PHE A 245 0.14 15.47 -2.09
C PHE A 245 -0.20 16.93 -2.37
N ASP A 246 -0.26 17.71 -1.30
CA ASP A 246 -0.48 19.16 -1.31
C ASP A 246 0.80 19.93 -0.95
N ASP A 247 0.70 21.23 -0.72
CA ASP A 247 1.83 22.07 -0.30
C ASP A 247 2.47 21.62 1.03
N ARG A 248 1.82 20.78 1.82
CA ARG A 248 2.35 20.32 3.11
C ARG A 248 3.47 19.33 2.93
N ILE A 249 3.31 18.37 2.01
CA ILE A 249 4.39 17.41 1.72
C ILE A 249 5.61 18.12 1.09
N ALA A 250 5.37 19.16 0.27
CA ALA A 250 6.48 19.96 -0.27
C ALA A 250 7.24 20.70 0.85
N ARG A 251 6.52 21.26 1.83
CA ARG A 251 7.15 21.87 3.02
C ARG A 251 7.87 20.83 3.89
N LEU A 252 7.33 19.61 3.96
CA LEU A 252 7.98 18.51 4.68
C LEU A 252 9.31 18.14 4.03
N LEU A 253 9.37 18.10 2.69
CA LEU A 253 10.63 17.90 1.95
C LEU A 253 11.66 18.96 2.28
N VAL A 254 11.27 20.25 2.23
CA VAL A 254 12.16 21.37 2.59
C VAL A 254 12.68 21.23 4.03
N ARG A 255 11.83 20.81 4.96
CA ARG A 255 12.22 20.55 6.36
C ARG A 255 13.20 19.38 6.45
N ALA A 256 12.94 18.28 5.75
CA ALA A 256 13.84 17.13 5.72
C ALA A 256 15.20 17.47 5.12
N GLU A 257 15.24 18.25 4.04
CA GLU A 257 16.49 18.74 3.42
C GLU A 257 17.28 19.66 4.35
N ALA A 258 16.61 20.49 5.14
CA ALA A 258 17.25 21.34 6.14
C ALA A 258 17.90 20.53 7.27
N GLY A 259 17.51 19.27 7.46
CA GLY A 259 18.01 18.41 8.51
C GLY A 259 17.43 18.74 9.89
N GLY A 260 18.09 18.25 10.92
CA GLY A 260 17.65 18.38 12.30
C GLY A 260 17.02 17.09 12.84
N PRO A 261 16.50 17.11 14.08
CA PRO A 261 15.91 15.94 14.69
C PRO A 261 14.66 15.50 13.93
N GLY A 262 14.51 14.19 13.77
CA GLY A 262 13.28 13.58 13.28
C GLY A 262 12.13 13.73 14.27
N ASP A 263 10.95 13.36 13.81
CA ASP A 263 9.75 13.22 14.65
C ASP A 263 9.68 11.81 15.25
N ALA A 264 9.02 11.67 16.39
CA ALA A 264 8.60 10.38 16.90
C ALA A 264 7.38 9.89 16.09
N ALA A 265 7.46 8.69 15.56
CA ALA A 265 6.31 8.04 14.94
C ALA A 265 5.31 7.59 16.02
N PRO A 266 4.04 7.29 15.70
CA PRO A 266 3.13 6.68 16.66
C PRO A 266 3.66 5.33 17.17
N GLU A 267 3.44 5.02 18.46
CA GLU A 267 3.82 3.72 19.05
C GLU A 267 2.98 2.56 18.53
N ALA A 268 1.76 2.86 18.09
CA ALA A 268 0.84 1.90 17.50
C ALA A 268 0.01 2.56 16.41
N LEU A 269 -0.34 1.79 15.40
CA LEU A 269 -1.18 2.25 14.31
C LEU A 269 -2.66 2.02 14.63
N ALA A 270 -3.51 2.94 14.18
CA ALA A 270 -4.94 2.68 14.09
C ALA A 270 -5.17 1.53 13.07
N SER A 271 -6.12 0.65 13.36
CA SER A 271 -6.49 -0.41 12.42
C SER A 271 -7.36 0.19 11.31
N ASP A 272 -6.91 0.12 10.06
CA ASP A 272 -7.58 0.73 8.92
C ASP A 272 -8.46 -0.26 8.13
N CYS A 273 -8.18 -1.54 8.25
CA CYS A 273 -8.94 -2.65 7.68
C CYS A 273 -9.28 -3.68 8.76
#